data_6d26803b10e1018c5a04f8afb84f5588
#
_entry.id   6d26803b10e1018c5a04f8afb84f5588
#
_cell.length_a   1.000
_cell.length_b   1.000
_cell.length_c   1.000
_cell.angle_alpha   90.00
_cell.angle_beta   90.00
_cell.angle_gamma   90.00
#
_symmetry.space_group_name_H-M   'P 1'
#
loop_
_entity.id
_entity.type
_entity.pdbx_description
1 polymer ?
#
loop_
_entity_poly.entity_id
_entity_poly.type
_entity_poly.pdbx_seq_one_letter_code
_entity_poly.pdbx_strand_id
1 'polypeptide(L)'
;MLFRSFVSKPFKQRAYEDVALPIDKHQTISQPFTVARMTELLKPKAGDSILEIGTGSGYQAAILAEIGAKVYTIERHFELYNEARAVLKELYPDKPIHCRFGDGTIGWTEFVPFQGIIVTAGAPEIPQSLLKQLAIGGHCIVPVGNERSQVMHCIIREDEQSFADYPLEDVSFVPLIGKQGWSGDQ
;
A
#
# COMPACT_ATOMS: atom_id res chain seq x y z
N MET A 1 -1.49 18.89 -1.47
CA MET A 1 -2.28 17.74 -0.93
C MET A 1 -2.42 17.89 0.57
N LEU A 2 -3.61 17.72 1.12
CA LEU A 2 -3.86 17.92 2.54
C LEU A 2 -3.92 16.57 3.26
N PHE A 3 -2.79 16.09 3.82
CA PHE A 3 -2.73 14.89 4.67
C PHE A 3 -3.88 14.87 5.70
N ARG A 4 -4.21 16.02 6.26
CA ARG A 4 -5.30 16.22 7.21
C ARG A 4 -6.66 15.72 6.71
N SER A 5 -6.92 15.67 5.40
CA SER A 5 -8.17 15.16 4.83
C SER A 5 -8.34 13.64 5.00
N PHE A 6 -7.22 12.92 5.17
CA PHE A 6 -7.17 11.47 5.35
C PHE A 6 -7.10 11.05 6.82
N VAL A 7 -7.01 12.00 7.74
CA VAL A 7 -6.95 11.76 9.18
C VAL A 7 -8.35 11.85 9.77
N SER A 8 -8.74 10.86 10.58
CA SER A 8 -10.03 10.83 11.27
C SER A 8 -10.23 12.04 12.19
N LYS A 9 -11.47 12.50 12.35
CA LYS A 9 -11.81 13.75 13.05
C LYS A 9 -11.13 13.94 14.41
N PRO A 10 -11.07 12.94 15.31
CA PRO A 10 -10.44 13.10 16.62
C PRO A 10 -8.94 13.42 16.56
N PHE A 11 -8.25 13.01 15.49
CA PHE A 11 -6.80 13.13 15.35
C PHE A 11 -6.35 14.25 14.41
N LYS A 12 -7.26 15.05 13.84
CA LYS A 12 -6.95 16.11 12.86
C LYS A 12 -5.94 17.15 13.35
N GLN A 13 -5.85 17.38 14.66
CA GLN A 13 -4.85 18.32 15.21
C GLN A 13 -3.43 17.77 15.14
N ARG A 14 -3.30 16.44 15.12
CA ARG A 14 -2.02 15.71 15.04
C ARG A 14 -1.62 15.35 13.61
N ALA A 15 -2.37 15.79 12.60
CA ALA A 15 -2.18 15.40 11.21
C ALA A 15 -0.80 15.76 10.62
N TYR A 16 -0.05 16.66 11.25
CA TYR A 16 1.29 17.06 10.82
C TYR A 16 2.41 16.57 11.73
N GLU A 17 2.07 15.72 12.72
CA GLU A 17 3.07 14.98 13.48
C GLU A 17 3.57 13.79 12.66
N ASP A 18 4.88 13.47 12.79
CA ASP A 18 5.43 12.28 12.12
C ASP A 18 5.18 11.02 12.96
N VAL A 19 3.92 10.64 13.09
CA VAL A 19 3.44 9.47 13.84
C VAL A 19 2.33 8.76 13.08
N ALA A 20 2.20 7.45 13.28
CA ALA A 20 1.03 6.71 12.85
C ALA A 20 -0.19 7.11 13.69
N LEU A 21 -1.34 7.31 13.04
CA LEU A 21 -2.58 7.69 13.71
C LEU A 21 -3.66 6.63 13.49
N PRO A 22 -4.50 6.36 14.51
CA PRO A 22 -5.57 5.38 14.35
C PRO A 22 -6.60 5.79 13.30
N ILE A 23 -7.06 4.82 12.53
CA ILE A 23 -8.28 4.85 11.73
C ILE A 23 -9.22 3.73 12.23
N ASP A 24 -10.36 3.51 11.58
CA ASP A 24 -11.28 2.46 11.99
C ASP A 24 -10.69 1.05 11.83
N LYS A 25 -11.38 0.04 12.39
CA LYS A 25 -11.01 -1.39 12.31
C LYS A 25 -9.63 -1.72 12.89
N HIS A 26 -9.19 -1.00 13.92
CA HIS A 26 -7.86 -1.16 14.53
C HIS A 26 -6.69 -1.03 13.53
N GLN A 27 -6.93 -0.31 12.44
CA GLN A 27 -5.92 0.03 11.46
C GLN A 27 -5.32 1.41 11.75
N THR A 28 -4.25 1.75 11.03
CA THR A 28 -3.59 3.05 11.16
C THR A 28 -3.33 3.68 9.78
N ILE A 29 -3.39 5.01 9.71
CA ILE A 29 -2.69 5.73 8.66
C ILE A 29 -1.21 5.75 9.04
N SER A 30 -0.34 5.33 8.14
CA SER A 30 1.10 5.28 8.38
C SER A 30 1.66 6.69 8.61
N GLN A 31 2.73 6.79 9.39
CA GLN A 31 3.40 8.06 9.61
C GLN A 31 3.90 8.66 8.29
N PRO A 32 3.88 9.99 8.13
CA PRO A 32 4.27 10.67 6.89
C PRO A 32 5.66 10.27 6.36
N PHE A 33 6.64 10.14 7.24
CA PHE A 33 7.99 9.69 6.86
C PHE A 33 7.98 8.30 6.22
N THR A 34 7.25 7.33 6.81
CA THR A 34 7.17 5.96 6.27
C THR A 34 6.52 5.95 4.88
N VAL A 35 5.44 6.72 4.69
CA VAL A 35 4.79 6.87 3.39
C VAL A 35 5.74 7.46 2.35
N ALA A 36 6.47 8.52 2.70
CA ALA A 36 7.45 9.15 1.83
C ALA A 36 8.59 8.17 1.48
N ARG A 37 9.11 7.46 2.47
CA ARG A 37 10.19 6.48 2.29
C ARG A 37 9.80 5.32 1.39
N MET A 38 8.63 4.72 1.61
CA MET A 38 8.13 3.64 0.75
C MET A 38 7.88 4.12 -0.69
N THR A 39 7.37 5.34 -0.86
CA THR A 39 7.16 5.95 -2.17
C THR A 39 8.50 6.22 -2.88
N GLU A 40 9.52 6.70 -2.16
CA GLU A 40 10.88 6.89 -2.69
C GLU A 40 11.48 5.57 -3.19
N LEU A 41 11.35 4.49 -2.38
CA LEU A 41 11.84 3.15 -2.75
C LEU A 41 11.10 2.57 -3.95
N LEU A 42 9.81 2.81 -4.07
CA LEU A 42 8.97 2.35 -5.17
C LEU A 42 9.33 3.04 -6.51
N LYS A 43 9.87 4.26 -6.46
CA LYS A 43 10.28 5.09 -7.62
C LYS A 43 9.18 5.25 -8.69
N PRO A 44 7.93 5.56 -8.32
CA PRO A 44 6.84 5.66 -9.28
C PRO A 44 7.05 6.82 -10.26
N LYS A 45 6.61 6.64 -11.50
CA LYS A 45 6.65 7.67 -12.55
C LYS A 45 5.23 7.97 -13.03
N ALA A 46 5.06 9.14 -13.64
CA ALA A 46 3.80 9.47 -14.30
C ALA A 46 3.49 8.45 -15.42
N GLY A 47 2.26 7.93 -15.40
CA GLY A 47 1.78 6.90 -16.31
C GLY A 47 1.99 5.46 -15.85
N ASP A 48 2.82 5.20 -14.83
CA ASP A 48 3.00 3.86 -14.26
C ASP A 48 1.69 3.31 -13.68
N SER A 49 1.46 2.02 -13.86
CA SER A 49 0.41 1.28 -13.15
C SER A 49 0.97 0.76 -11.82
N ILE A 50 0.44 1.25 -10.71
CA ILE A 50 0.89 0.90 -9.36
C ILE A 50 -0.23 0.17 -8.62
N LEU A 51 0.11 -0.99 -8.03
CA LEU A 51 -0.77 -1.73 -7.15
C LEU A 51 -0.44 -1.42 -5.69
N GLU A 52 -1.44 -1.01 -4.94
CA GLU A 52 -1.38 -0.82 -3.49
C GLU A 52 -2.19 -1.90 -2.77
N ILE A 53 -1.61 -2.53 -1.78
CA ILE A 53 -2.27 -3.49 -0.90
C ILE A 53 -2.46 -2.87 0.48
N GLY A 54 -3.72 -2.64 0.87
CA GLY A 54 -4.09 -1.91 2.08
C GLY A 54 -4.39 -0.43 1.79
N THR A 55 -5.59 -0.13 1.26
CA THR A 55 -6.00 1.26 0.97
C THR A 55 -6.06 2.11 2.24
N GLY A 56 -6.53 1.52 3.35
CA GLY A 56 -6.68 2.21 4.63
C GLY A 56 -7.49 3.51 4.49
N SER A 57 -6.86 4.63 4.80
CA SER A 57 -7.47 5.97 4.63
C SER A 57 -7.50 6.47 3.19
N GLY A 58 -6.73 5.85 2.27
CA GLY A 58 -6.52 6.33 0.89
C GLY A 58 -5.35 7.30 0.71
N TYR A 59 -4.59 7.59 1.77
CA TYR A 59 -3.51 8.58 1.70
C TYR A 59 -2.38 8.20 0.77
N GLN A 60 -1.88 6.95 0.85
CA GLN A 60 -0.82 6.46 -0.05
C GLN A 60 -1.30 6.44 -1.51
N ALA A 61 -2.55 5.99 -1.77
CA ALA A 61 -3.15 6.04 -3.11
C ALA A 61 -3.19 7.47 -3.67
N ALA A 62 -3.55 8.46 -2.83
CA ALA A 62 -3.56 9.86 -3.23
C ALA A 62 -2.16 10.38 -3.59
N ILE A 63 -1.13 10.03 -2.82
CA ILE A 63 0.27 10.38 -3.14
C ILE A 63 0.69 9.84 -4.50
N LEU A 64 0.43 8.56 -4.75
CA LEU A 64 0.77 7.92 -6.02
C LEU A 64 0.04 8.58 -7.21
N ALA A 65 -1.23 8.93 -7.02
CA ALA A 65 -2.02 9.63 -8.03
C ALA A 65 -1.53 11.07 -8.28
N GLU A 66 -1.02 11.77 -7.25
CA GLU A 66 -0.41 13.10 -7.42
C GLU A 66 0.90 13.04 -8.22
N ILE A 67 1.69 11.97 -8.09
CA ILE A 67 2.88 11.74 -8.91
C ILE A 67 2.49 11.47 -10.38
N GLY A 68 1.22 11.12 -10.64
CA GLY A 68 0.70 10.86 -11.98
C GLY A 68 0.59 9.38 -12.32
N ALA A 69 0.69 8.49 -11.34
CA ALA A 69 0.48 7.05 -11.53
C ALA A 69 -1.00 6.71 -11.74
N LYS A 70 -1.27 5.60 -12.41
CA LYS A 70 -2.55 4.90 -12.40
C LYS A 70 -2.56 3.98 -11.19
N VAL A 71 -3.44 4.25 -10.23
CA VAL A 71 -3.45 3.57 -8.94
C VAL A 71 -4.52 2.49 -8.91
N TYR A 72 -4.13 1.29 -8.53
CA TYR A 72 -5.00 0.16 -8.24
C TYR A 72 -4.83 -0.19 -6.78
N THR A 73 -5.86 -0.01 -5.96
CA THR A 73 -5.75 -0.21 -4.51
C THR A 73 -6.79 -1.19 -4.00
N ILE A 74 -6.36 -2.12 -3.13
CA ILE A 74 -7.20 -3.20 -2.60
C ILE A 74 -7.31 -3.05 -1.08
N GLU A 75 -8.55 -3.07 -0.57
CA GLU A 75 -8.85 -3.02 0.86
C GLU A 75 -9.70 -4.23 1.28
N ARG A 76 -9.33 -4.89 2.38
CA ARG A 76 -10.05 -6.05 2.92
C ARG A 76 -11.20 -5.69 3.87
N HIS A 77 -11.17 -4.50 4.47
CA HIS A 77 -12.24 -4.02 5.34
C HIS A 77 -13.24 -3.20 4.53
N PHE A 78 -14.47 -3.70 4.44
CA PHE A 78 -15.51 -3.09 3.59
C PHE A 78 -15.81 -1.63 3.96
N GLU A 79 -15.82 -1.32 5.24
CA GLU A 79 -16.06 0.05 5.73
C GLU A 79 -14.93 0.99 5.30
N LEU A 80 -13.67 0.60 5.52
CA LEU A 80 -12.51 1.40 5.09
C LEU A 80 -12.48 1.57 3.57
N TYR A 81 -12.78 0.51 2.81
CA TYR A 81 -12.92 0.59 1.36
C TYR A 81 -13.94 1.66 0.93
N ASN A 82 -15.12 1.70 1.55
CA ASN A 82 -16.15 2.67 1.21
C ASN A 82 -15.73 4.10 1.57
N GLU A 83 -15.17 4.30 2.75
CA GLU A 83 -14.70 5.62 3.22
C GLU A 83 -13.57 6.15 2.34
N ALA A 84 -12.52 5.36 2.12
CA ALA A 84 -11.39 5.76 1.29
C ALA A 84 -11.82 6.06 -0.16
N ARG A 85 -12.67 5.21 -0.74
CA ARG A 85 -13.21 5.43 -2.09
C ARG A 85 -14.01 6.72 -2.19
N ALA A 86 -14.81 7.06 -1.17
CA ALA A 86 -15.58 8.31 -1.14
C ALA A 86 -14.64 9.53 -1.08
N VAL A 87 -13.67 9.52 -0.18
CA VAL A 87 -12.68 10.59 -0.01
C VAL A 87 -11.84 10.77 -1.28
N LEU A 88 -11.34 9.68 -1.86
CA LEU A 88 -10.54 9.72 -3.09
C LEU A 88 -11.34 10.26 -4.28
N LYS A 89 -12.60 9.85 -4.42
CA LYS A 89 -13.49 10.36 -5.48
C LYS A 89 -13.82 11.84 -5.32
N GLU A 90 -13.98 12.31 -4.08
CA GLU A 90 -14.25 13.74 -3.78
C GLU A 90 -13.02 14.61 -4.06
N LEU A 91 -11.84 14.19 -3.58
CA LEU A 91 -10.62 14.99 -3.67
C LEU A 91 -9.89 14.86 -5.01
N TYR A 92 -10.07 13.74 -5.70
CA TYR A 92 -9.33 13.36 -6.92
C TYR A 92 -10.25 12.83 -8.02
N PRO A 93 -11.33 13.58 -8.42
CA PRO A 93 -12.34 13.08 -9.36
C PRO A 93 -11.76 12.73 -10.74
N ASP A 94 -10.69 13.39 -11.16
CA ASP A 94 -10.07 13.26 -12.49
C ASP A 94 -8.81 12.36 -12.49
N LYS A 95 -8.43 11.80 -11.32
CA LYS A 95 -7.26 10.92 -11.23
C LYS A 95 -7.64 9.45 -11.43
N PRO A 96 -6.80 8.66 -12.14
CA PRO A 96 -7.07 7.25 -12.39
C PRO A 96 -6.78 6.40 -11.14
N ILE A 97 -7.70 6.43 -10.17
CA ILE A 97 -7.64 5.64 -8.93
C ILE A 97 -8.76 4.60 -8.96
N HIS A 98 -8.39 3.33 -8.97
CA HIS A 98 -9.28 2.19 -8.98
C HIS A 98 -9.25 1.50 -7.62
N CYS A 99 -10.37 1.49 -6.91
CA CYS A 99 -10.49 0.86 -5.60
C CYS A 99 -11.23 -0.48 -5.73
N ARG A 100 -10.73 -1.53 -5.06
CA ARG A 100 -11.34 -2.85 -4.99
C ARG A 100 -11.47 -3.30 -3.53
N PHE A 101 -12.63 -3.86 -3.20
CA PHE A 101 -12.82 -4.60 -1.96
C PHE A 101 -12.42 -6.06 -2.15
N GLY A 102 -11.55 -6.60 -1.28
CA GLY A 102 -11.13 -8.00 -1.35
C GLY A 102 -9.80 -8.31 -0.69
N ASP A 103 -9.33 -9.55 -0.91
CA ASP A 103 -8.03 -10.03 -0.45
C ASP A 103 -6.91 -9.44 -1.32
N GLY A 104 -6.11 -8.55 -0.73
CA GLY A 104 -4.98 -7.92 -1.42
C GLY A 104 -3.80 -8.85 -1.67
N THR A 105 -3.65 -9.93 -0.89
CA THR A 105 -2.49 -10.84 -1.00
C THR A 105 -2.42 -11.58 -2.34
N ILE A 106 -3.56 -11.68 -3.04
CA ILE A 106 -3.64 -12.32 -4.37
C ILE A 106 -3.44 -11.32 -5.53
N GLY A 107 -3.37 -10.02 -5.21
CA GLY A 107 -3.21 -8.96 -6.21
C GLY A 107 -4.43 -8.70 -7.08
N TRP A 108 -4.19 -8.15 -8.30
CA TRP A 108 -5.23 -7.77 -9.25
C TRP A 108 -4.83 -8.12 -10.69
N THR A 109 -5.09 -9.36 -11.07
CA THR A 109 -4.58 -9.98 -12.31
C THR A 109 -5.10 -9.35 -13.61
N GLU A 110 -6.24 -8.64 -13.57
CA GLU A 110 -6.84 -8.01 -14.75
C GLU A 110 -6.03 -6.82 -15.30
N PHE A 111 -5.10 -6.27 -14.48
CA PHE A 111 -4.35 -5.04 -14.84
C PHE A 111 -2.84 -5.22 -14.86
N VAL A 112 -2.38 -6.47 -14.86
CA VAL A 112 -0.93 -6.78 -14.93
C VAL A 112 -0.34 -6.40 -16.31
N PRO A 113 0.96 -6.08 -16.37
CA PRO A 113 1.90 -6.00 -15.25
C PRO A 113 1.90 -4.64 -14.56
N PHE A 114 2.25 -4.60 -13.26
CA PHE A 114 2.42 -3.37 -12.49
C PHE A 114 3.89 -2.94 -12.48
N GLN A 115 4.16 -1.66 -12.73
CA GLN A 115 5.51 -1.09 -12.62
C GLN A 115 5.96 -0.94 -11.17
N GLY A 116 5.01 -0.90 -10.24
CA GLY A 116 5.30 -0.93 -8.81
C GLY A 116 4.19 -1.59 -8.02
N ILE A 117 4.56 -2.25 -6.93
CA ILE A 117 3.64 -2.83 -5.96
C ILE A 117 4.07 -2.34 -4.58
N ILE A 118 3.13 -1.80 -3.80
CA ILE A 118 3.38 -1.33 -2.45
C ILE A 118 2.41 -2.00 -1.48
N VAL A 119 2.97 -2.63 -0.44
CA VAL A 119 2.19 -3.34 0.59
C VAL A 119 2.27 -2.56 1.88
N THR A 120 1.16 -2.03 2.35
CA THR A 120 1.08 -1.18 3.54
C THR A 120 0.66 -1.96 4.78
N ALA A 121 0.99 -3.25 4.82
CA ALA A 121 0.76 -4.18 5.92
C ALA A 121 1.93 -5.18 6.02
N GLY A 122 2.19 -5.71 7.22
CA GLY A 122 3.30 -6.63 7.49
C GLY A 122 2.97 -8.07 7.11
N ALA A 123 3.72 -8.64 6.19
CA ALA A 123 3.56 -10.01 5.71
C ALA A 123 4.45 -11.00 6.49
N PRO A 124 4.00 -12.27 6.69
CA PRO A 124 4.87 -13.32 7.25
C PRO A 124 6.00 -13.70 6.30
N GLU A 125 5.72 -13.62 5.00
CA GLU A 125 6.64 -13.88 3.89
C GLU A 125 6.23 -13.05 2.68
N ILE A 126 7.09 -12.94 1.67
CA ILE A 126 6.80 -12.18 0.45
C ILE A 126 5.72 -12.89 -0.36
N PRO A 127 4.54 -12.26 -0.59
CA PRO A 127 3.46 -12.89 -1.34
C PRO A 127 3.83 -13.15 -2.81
N GLN A 128 3.98 -14.41 -3.18
CA GLN A 128 4.43 -14.81 -4.51
C GLN A 128 3.46 -14.39 -5.63
N SER A 129 2.17 -14.29 -5.33
CA SER A 129 1.17 -13.80 -6.28
C SER A 129 1.42 -12.34 -6.69
N LEU A 130 1.96 -11.53 -5.80
CA LEU A 130 2.29 -10.12 -6.09
C LEU A 130 3.53 -10.04 -6.97
N LEU A 131 4.58 -10.81 -6.66
CA LEU A 131 5.81 -10.82 -7.47
C LEU A 131 5.55 -11.20 -8.93
N LYS A 132 4.66 -12.17 -9.17
CA LYS A 132 4.26 -12.59 -10.53
C LYS A 132 3.54 -11.50 -11.32
N GLN A 133 2.97 -10.51 -10.64
CA GLN A 133 2.25 -9.38 -11.24
C GLN A 133 3.14 -8.15 -11.47
N LEU A 134 4.39 -8.18 -11.00
CA LEU A 134 5.35 -7.10 -11.16
C LEU A 134 5.93 -7.09 -12.58
N ALA A 135 6.07 -5.94 -13.18
CA ALA A 135 6.77 -5.76 -14.45
C ALA A 135 8.28 -6.04 -14.30
N ILE A 136 8.96 -6.44 -15.36
CA ILE A 136 10.42 -6.49 -15.38
C ILE A 136 10.97 -5.09 -15.15
N GLY A 137 11.94 -4.93 -14.25
CA GLY A 137 12.42 -3.65 -13.75
C GLY A 137 11.52 -2.96 -12.73
N GLY A 138 10.35 -3.55 -12.42
CA GLY A 138 9.42 -3.03 -11.41
C GLY A 138 9.91 -3.28 -9.98
N HIS A 139 9.42 -2.46 -9.04
CA HIS A 139 9.75 -2.52 -7.62
C HIS A 139 8.55 -2.98 -6.80
N CYS A 140 8.77 -3.93 -5.88
CA CYS A 140 7.80 -4.31 -4.87
C CYS A 140 8.33 -3.92 -3.48
N ILE A 141 7.58 -3.07 -2.77
CA ILE A 141 7.92 -2.62 -1.42
C ILE A 141 6.99 -3.31 -0.44
N VAL A 142 7.55 -4.13 0.45
CA VAL A 142 6.77 -4.95 1.38
C VAL A 142 7.48 -5.12 2.72
N PRO A 143 6.80 -4.85 3.86
CA PRO A 143 7.27 -5.21 5.20
C PRO A 143 7.14 -6.72 5.42
N VAL A 144 8.24 -7.42 5.79
CA VAL A 144 8.25 -8.87 6.02
C VAL A 144 8.82 -9.19 7.40
N GLY A 145 8.15 -10.03 8.15
CA GLY A 145 8.60 -10.45 9.48
C GLY A 145 7.49 -11.05 10.32
N ASN A 146 7.54 -10.84 11.63
CA ASN A 146 6.48 -11.29 12.54
C ASN A 146 5.42 -10.19 12.73
N GLU A 147 4.35 -10.48 13.47
CA GLU A 147 3.24 -9.54 13.69
C GLU A 147 3.64 -8.25 14.43
N ARG A 148 4.78 -8.22 15.12
CA ARG A 148 5.21 -7.07 15.93
C ARG A 148 6.30 -6.24 15.27
N SER A 149 7.15 -6.89 14.47
CA SER A 149 8.31 -6.25 13.84
C SER A 149 8.57 -6.88 12.48
N GLN A 150 8.78 -6.05 11.50
CA GLN A 150 9.12 -6.43 10.13
C GLN A 150 10.36 -5.71 9.66
N VAL A 151 11.01 -6.26 8.67
CA VAL A 151 12.04 -5.58 7.86
C VAL A 151 11.38 -5.10 6.57
N MET A 152 11.63 -3.88 6.17
CA MET A 152 11.20 -3.35 4.87
C MET A 152 12.03 -4.02 3.77
N HIS A 153 11.39 -4.66 2.82
CA HIS A 153 12.03 -5.24 1.64
C HIS A 153 11.73 -4.41 0.40
N CYS A 154 12.77 -4.15 -0.39
CA CYS A 154 12.64 -3.63 -1.75
C CYS A 154 13.04 -4.74 -2.72
N ILE A 155 12.06 -5.32 -3.41
CA ILE A 155 12.27 -6.39 -4.35
C ILE A 155 12.17 -5.83 -5.76
N ILE A 156 13.17 -6.13 -6.59
CA ILE A 156 13.21 -5.70 -7.99
C ILE A 156 13.11 -6.94 -8.87
N ARG A 157 12.17 -6.95 -9.80
CA ARG A 157 12.10 -8.00 -10.81
C ARG A 157 13.14 -7.74 -11.90
N GLU A 158 14.17 -8.58 -11.99
CA GLU A 158 15.26 -8.42 -12.94
C GLU A 158 14.93 -8.96 -14.34
N ASP A 159 14.29 -10.14 -14.37
CA ASP A 159 13.83 -10.78 -15.61
C ASP A 159 12.56 -11.63 -15.37
N GLU A 160 12.25 -12.57 -16.25
CA GLU A 160 11.05 -13.42 -16.15
C GLU A 160 11.07 -14.34 -14.93
N GLN A 161 12.25 -14.71 -14.42
CA GLN A 161 12.43 -15.74 -13.39
C GLN A 161 13.19 -15.26 -12.16
N SER A 162 13.90 -14.12 -12.25
CA SER A 162 14.78 -13.64 -11.18
C SER A 162 14.27 -12.34 -10.53
N PHE A 163 14.51 -12.29 -9.22
CA PHE A 163 14.18 -11.15 -8.36
C PHE A 163 15.37 -10.85 -7.45
N ALA A 164 15.81 -9.61 -7.39
CA ALA A 164 16.75 -9.12 -6.40
C ALA A 164 15.97 -8.64 -5.17
N ASP A 165 16.35 -9.09 -3.98
CA ASP A 165 15.74 -8.71 -2.71
C ASP A 165 16.72 -7.91 -1.86
N TYR A 166 16.32 -6.73 -1.46
CA TYR A 166 17.10 -5.79 -0.65
C TYR A 166 16.36 -5.54 0.67
N PRO A 167 16.73 -6.25 1.76
CA PRO A 167 16.25 -5.93 3.10
C PRO A 167 16.86 -4.60 3.56
N LEU A 168 16.04 -3.74 4.18
CA LEU A 168 16.37 -2.39 4.56
C LEU A 168 16.15 -2.16 6.07
N GLU A 169 15.43 -1.12 6.44
CA GLU A 169 15.18 -0.74 7.83
C GLU A 169 14.08 -1.57 8.51
N ASP A 170 14.16 -1.64 9.85
CA ASP A 170 13.09 -2.20 10.68
C ASP A 170 11.86 -1.28 10.69
N VAL A 171 10.69 -1.89 10.60
CA VAL A 171 9.40 -1.19 10.57
C VAL A 171 8.35 -1.95 11.38
N SER A 172 7.24 -1.29 11.68
CA SER A 172 6.09 -1.91 12.34
C SER A 172 4.79 -1.55 11.63
N PHE A 173 4.16 -2.55 11.06
CA PHE A 173 2.88 -2.45 10.36
C PHE A 173 1.85 -3.38 10.97
N VAL A 174 0.57 -3.07 10.74
CA VAL A 174 -0.54 -4.00 11.01
C VAL A 174 -0.38 -5.27 10.17
N PRO A 175 -0.86 -6.43 10.63
CA PRO A 175 -0.70 -7.69 9.88
C PRO A 175 -1.38 -7.66 8.51
N LEU A 176 -0.71 -8.17 7.49
CA LEU A 176 -1.28 -8.47 6.19
C LEU A 176 -2.10 -9.75 6.30
N ILE A 177 -3.42 -9.64 6.29
CA ILE A 177 -4.34 -10.79 6.41
C ILE A 177 -4.84 -11.21 5.03
N GLY A 178 -4.77 -12.49 4.71
CA GLY A 178 -5.27 -13.05 3.45
C GLY A 178 -4.66 -14.40 3.12
N LYS A 179 -4.92 -14.91 1.92
CA LYS A 179 -4.48 -16.26 1.50
C LYS A 179 -2.96 -16.45 1.47
N GLN A 180 -2.21 -15.38 1.22
CA GLN A 180 -0.74 -15.35 1.25
C GLN A 180 -0.23 -14.35 2.29
N GLY A 181 -0.94 -14.22 3.39
CA GLY A 181 -0.62 -13.42 4.56
C GLY A 181 -0.86 -14.20 5.83
N TRP A 182 -1.09 -13.49 6.92
CA TRP A 182 -1.50 -14.09 8.19
C TRP A 182 -2.93 -14.63 8.10
N SER A 183 -3.20 -15.71 8.84
CA SER A 183 -4.59 -16.17 9.04
C SER A 183 -5.34 -15.12 9.84
N GLY A 184 -6.45 -14.61 9.32
CA GLY A 184 -7.34 -13.75 10.09
C GLY A 184 -8.13 -14.59 11.10
N ASP A 185 -8.31 -14.08 12.32
CA ASP A 185 -9.37 -14.58 13.20
C ASP A 185 -10.70 -14.37 12.49
N GLN A 186 -11.50 -15.43 12.37
CA GLN A 186 -12.83 -15.44 11.75
C GLN A 186 -13.82 -14.69 12.62
#